data_4a7bb46f7268c17e4c085b21aea6dc30
#
_entry.id   4a7bb46f7268c17e4c085b21aea6dc30
#
_cell.length_a   1.000
_cell.length_b   1.000
_cell.length_c   1.000
_cell.angle_alpha   90.00
_cell.angle_beta   90.00
_cell.angle_gamma   90.00
#
_symmetry.space_group_name_H-M   'P 1'
#
loop_
_entity.id
_entity.type
_entity.pdbx_description
1 polymer ?
#
loop_
_entity_poly.entity_id
_entity_poly.type
_entity_poly.pdbx_seq_one_letter_code
_entity_poly.pdbx_strand_id
1 'polypeptide(L)'
;MIVEDERRLSNIIKKGFVEDGFAVDQAFDGEEGLYLAEGEQYDLIVLDIMLPKMDGLQLCRELRKKNIKTPILVLTAKSTTEDKVAGLDSGADDYITKPFSFVEFRSRVHALIRRSHQEASPSLLLDDLEVDPLKHIVKRGEKTINLTPKEFAVLELLLRHKGEVVSRTMIIEHVWDYNFEGMSNVVDVFVVALRKKIDSGSKKKMIQTIHGVGYKIGD
;
A
#
# COMPACT_ATOMS: atom_id res chain seq x y z
N MET A 1 -5.20 -4.19 2.22
CA MET A 1 -5.94 -5.32 2.87
C MET A 1 -5.94 -6.55 1.95
N ILE A 2 -5.97 -7.76 2.51
CA ILE A 2 -6.14 -9.05 1.80
C ILE A 2 -7.42 -9.69 2.32
N VAL A 3 -8.34 -10.09 1.43
CA VAL A 3 -9.56 -10.84 1.74
C VAL A 3 -9.45 -12.19 1.04
N GLU A 4 -9.10 -13.24 1.81
CA GLU A 4 -8.76 -14.57 1.30
C GLU A 4 -9.01 -15.59 2.43
N ASP A 5 -9.86 -16.58 2.20
CA ASP A 5 -10.26 -17.56 3.21
C ASP A 5 -9.18 -18.65 3.44
N GLU A 6 -8.36 -18.95 2.42
CA GLU A 6 -7.23 -19.86 2.58
C GLU A 6 -6.12 -19.19 3.39
N ARG A 7 -6.09 -19.42 4.71
CA ARG A 7 -5.13 -18.80 5.64
C ARG A 7 -3.67 -18.96 5.22
N ARG A 8 -3.33 -20.10 4.59
CA ARG A 8 -1.96 -20.37 4.13
C ARG A 8 -1.57 -19.40 3.00
N LEU A 9 -2.43 -19.24 2.01
CA LEU A 9 -2.21 -18.32 0.89
C LEU A 9 -2.18 -16.87 1.38
N SER A 10 -3.17 -16.48 2.20
CA SER A 10 -3.24 -15.15 2.80
C SER A 10 -1.95 -14.80 3.57
N ASN A 11 -1.43 -15.72 4.38
CA ASN A 11 -0.19 -15.52 5.14
C ASN A 11 1.06 -15.41 4.24
N ILE A 12 1.12 -16.18 3.14
CA ILE A 12 2.23 -16.09 2.18
C ILE A 12 2.21 -14.71 1.51
N ILE A 13 1.04 -14.25 1.08
CA ILE A 13 0.87 -12.94 0.47
C ILE A 13 1.22 -11.84 1.47
N LYS A 14 0.67 -11.89 2.70
CA LYS A 14 1.00 -10.94 3.77
C LYS A 14 2.50 -10.87 4.00
N LYS A 15 3.16 -12.02 4.18
CA LYS A 15 4.61 -12.07 4.42
C LYS A 15 5.38 -11.36 3.32
N GLY A 16 5.09 -11.64 2.04
CA GLY A 16 5.77 -11.01 0.92
C GLY A 16 5.62 -9.50 0.91
N PHE A 17 4.40 -8.98 1.16
CA PHE A 17 4.18 -7.53 1.19
C PHE A 17 4.73 -6.85 2.45
N VAL A 18 4.72 -7.53 3.60
CA VAL A 18 5.39 -7.00 4.81
C VAL A 18 6.90 -6.90 4.61
N GLU A 19 7.51 -7.85 3.89
CA GLU A 19 8.92 -7.78 3.49
C GLU A 19 9.20 -6.61 2.53
N ASP A 20 8.21 -6.25 1.70
CA ASP A 20 8.23 -5.05 0.84
C ASP A 20 7.87 -3.75 1.60
N GLY A 21 7.59 -3.80 2.90
CA GLY A 21 7.34 -2.64 3.76
C GLY A 21 5.88 -2.24 3.92
N PHE A 22 4.94 -2.90 3.25
CA PHE A 22 3.51 -2.61 3.39
C PHE A 22 2.96 -2.97 4.77
N ALA A 23 1.98 -2.20 5.24
CA ALA A 23 1.04 -2.63 6.26
C ALA A 23 -0.02 -3.53 5.62
N VAL A 24 -0.30 -4.69 6.23
CA VAL A 24 -1.19 -5.68 5.62
C VAL A 24 -2.17 -6.24 6.64
N ASP A 25 -3.43 -5.85 6.48
CA ASP A 25 -4.54 -6.44 7.20
C ASP A 25 -5.12 -7.63 6.43
N GLN A 26 -5.71 -8.57 7.16
CA GLN A 26 -6.28 -9.78 6.61
C GLN A 26 -7.72 -9.93 7.07
N ALA A 27 -8.60 -10.26 6.15
CA ALA A 27 -9.96 -10.74 6.39
C ALA A 27 -10.09 -12.14 5.77
N PHE A 28 -10.88 -13.01 6.39
CA PHE A 28 -11.00 -14.40 5.99
C PHE A 28 -12.39 -14.75 5.46
N ASP A 29 -13.28 -13.77 5.38
CA ASP A 29 -14.58 -13.85 4.72
C ASP A 29 -14.99 -12.46 4.19
N GLY A 30 -16.04 -12.46 3.36
CA GLY A 30 -16.48 -11.22 2.71
C GLY A 30 -17.15 -10.22 3.65
N GLU A 31 -17.78 -10.67 4.74
CA GLU A 31 -18.39 -9.76 5.74
C GLU A 31 -17.31 -9.05 6.57
N GLU A 32 -16.29 -9.80 7.02
CA GLU A 32 -15.11 -9.23 7.70
C GLU A 32 -14.39 -8.24 6.78
N GLY A 33 -14.22 -8.60 5.48
CA GLY A 33 -13.62 -7.72 4.48
C GLY A 33 -14.40 -6.43 4.28
N LEU A 34 -15.73 -6.49 4.24
CA LEU A 34 -16.59 -5.31 4.13
C LEU A 34 -16.46 -4.43 5.38
N TYR A 35 -16.53 -5.03 6.57
CA TYR A 35 -16.42 -4.30 7.84
C TYR A 35 -15.13 -3.51 7.95
N LEU A 36 -13.99 -4.15 7.64
CA LEU A 36 -12.68 -3.48 7.66
C LEU A 36 -12.59 -2.37 6.61
N ALA A 37 -13.08 -2.61 5.39
CA ALA A 37 -13.04 -1.61 4.33
C ALA A 37 -13.95 -0.39 4.57
N GLU A 38 -14.95 -0.50 5.45
CA GLU A 38 -15.79 0.62 5.87
C GLU A 38 -15.15 1.43 7.01
N GLY A 39 -14.40 0.77 7.89
CA GLY A 39 -13.78 1.39 9.05
C GLY A 39 -12.42 2.03 8.78
N GLU A 40 -11.69 1.51 7.81
CA GLU A 40 -10.30 1.87 7.56
C GLU A 40 -10.07 2.29 6.10
N GLN A 41 -9.07 3.13 5.87
CA GLN A 41 -8.64 3.52 4.53
C GLN A 41 -7.51 2.61 4.05
N TYR A 42 -7.72 1.98 2.90
CA TYR A 42 -6.73 1.11 2.26
C TYR A 42 -6.30 1.68 0.90
N ASP A 43 -5.00 1.55 0.60
CA ASP A 43 -4.45 1.89 -0.72
C ASP A 43 -4.83 0.86 -1.79
N LEU A 44 -5.09 -0.40 -1.36
CA LEU A 44 -5.48 -1.51 -2.23
C LEU A 44 -6.20 -2.60 -1.43
N ILE A 45 -7.17 -3.24 -2.05
CA ILE A 45 -7.81 -4.47 -1.59
C ILE A 45 -7.46 -5.60 -2.56
N VAL A 46 -6.84 -6.65 -2.04
CA VAL A 46 -6.68 -7.94 -2.74
C VAL A 46 -7.84 -8.83 -2.32
N LEU A 47 -8.58 -9.36 -3.28
CA LEU A 47 -9.88 -9.99 -3.03
C LEU A 47 -10.02 -11.32 -3.76
N ASP A 48 -10.18 -12.43 -3.03
CA ASP A 48 -10.61 -13.68 -3.65
C ASP A 48 -12.11 -13.61 -4.02
N ILE A 49 -12.48 -14.26 -5.08
CA ILE A 49 -13.88 -14.41 -5.48
C ILE A 49 -14.60 -15.41 -4.57
N MET A 50 -13.95 -16.54 -4.28
CA MET A 50 -14.58 -17.65 -3.54
C MET A 50 -14.43 -17.50 -2.04
N LEU A 51 -15.20 -16.58 -1.47
CA LEU A 51 -15.20 -16.33 -0.03
C LEU A 51 -16.45 -16.90 0.65
N PRO A 52 -16.35 -17.33 1.91
CA PRO A 52 -17.51 -17.67 2.73
C PRO A 52 -18.31 -16.42 3.10
N LYS A 53 -19.58 -16.62 3.51
CA LYS A 53 -20.59 -15.63 3.90
C LYS A 53 -21.01 -14.67 2.79
N MET A 54 -20.07 -13.93 2.20
CA MET A 54 -20.27 -12.99 1.10
C MET A 54 -19.20 -13.25 0.05
N ASP A 55 -19.60 -13.58 -1.18
CA ASP A 55 -18.64 -13.79 -2.28
C ASP A 55 -17.93 -12.49 -2.68
N GLY A 56 -16.71 -12.63 -3.24
CA GLY A 56 -15.86 -11.48 -3.54
C GLY A 56 -16.47 -10.51 -4.57
N LEU A 57 -17.25 -10.99 -5.54
CA LEU A 57 -17.91 -10.11 -6.51
C LEU A 57 -19.05 -9.33 -5.85
N GLN A 58 -19.75 -9.95 -4.90
CA GLN A 58 -20.75 -9.26 -4.09
C GLN A 58 -20.08 -8.21 -3.20
N LEU A 59 -18.98 -8.55 -2.53
CA LEU A 59 -18.20 -7.60 -1.74
C LEU A 59 -17.76 -6.40 -2.58
N CYS A 60 -17.22 -6.64 -3.77
CA CYS A 60 -16.82 -5.58 -4.69
C CYS A 60 -17.98 -4.62 -5.00
N ARG A 61 -19.17 -5.16 -5.35
CA ARG A 61 -20.37 -4.35 -5.61
C ARG A 61 -20.81 -3.54 -4.39
N GLU A 62 -20.79 -4.13 -3.18
CA GLU A 62 -21.16 -3.41 -1.96
C GLU A 62 -20.19 -2.28 -1.64
N LEU A 63 -18.88 -2.49 -1.81
CA LEU A 63 -17.88 -1.43 -1.67
C LEU A 63 -18.15 -0.25 -2.63
N ARG A 64 -18.45 -0.55 -3.89
CA ARG A 64 -18.75 0.50 -4.89
C ARG A 64 -20.07 1.22 -4.61
N LYS A 65 -21.12 0.54 -4.14
CA LYS A 65 -22.37 1.17 -3.69
C LYS A 65 -22.15 2.16 -2.55
N LYS A 66 -21.20 1.87 -1.67
CA LYS A 66 -20.80 2.74 -0.54
C LYS A 66 -19.81 3.84 -0.94
N ASN A 67 -19.55 4.02 -2.25
CA ASN A 67 -18.57 4.97 -2.80
C ASN A 67 -17.13 4.76 -2.31
N ILE A 68 -16.78 3.55 -1.87
CA ILE A 68 -15.40 3.18 -1.55
C ILE A 68 -14.66 2.99 -2.87
N LYS A 69 -13.72 3.89 -3.15
CA LYS A 69 -12.96 3.96 -4.41
C LYS A 69 -11.62 3.22 -4.36
N THR A 70 -11.29 2.62 -3.22
CA THR A 70 -10.06 1.83 -3.06
C THR A 70 -9.90 0.86 -4.22
N PRO A 71 -8.75 0.81 -4.90
CA PRO A 71 -8.50 -0.14 -5.98
C PRO A 71 -8.66 -1.58 -5.49
N ILE A 72 -9.25 -2.42 -6.33
CA ILE A 72 -9.49 -3.83 -6.03
C ILE A 72 -8.79 -4.70 -7.07
N LEU A 73 -7.86 -5.54 -6.59
CA LEU A 73 -7.23 -6.61 -7.37
C LEU A 73 -7.89 -7.94 -7.01
N VAL A 74 -8.58 -8.53 -7.96
CA VAL A 74 -9.28 -9.81 -7.75
C VAL A 74 -8.34 -10.97 -8.00
N LEU A 75 -8.30 -11.93 -7.05
CA LEU A 75 -7.70 -13.25 -7.24
C LEU A 75 -8.78 -14.21 -7.71
N THR A 76 -8.52 -14.99 -8.77
CA THR A 76 -9.50 -15.91 -9.29
C THR A 76 -8.87 -17.23 -9.75
N ALA A 77 -9.49 -18.35 -9.44
CA ALA A 77 -9.17 -19.63 -10.06
C ALA A 77 -9.77 -19.78 -11.46
N LYS A 78 -10.69 -18.87 -11.84
CA LYS A 78 -11.44 -18.92 -13.08
C LYS A 78 -10.69 -18.19 -14.18
N SER A 79 -10.41 -18.91 -15.27
CA SER A 79 -9.64 -18.39 -16.42
C SER A 79 -10.52 -18.04 -17.63
N THR A 80 -11.84 -18.29 -17.57
CA THR A 80 -12.73 -18.07 -18.72
C THR A 80 -12.95 -16.58 -19.00
N THR A 81 -13.18 -16.24 -20.25
CA THR A 81 -13.44 -14.86 -20.68
C THR A 81 -14.71 -14.29 -20.02
N GLU A 82 -15.72 -15.16 -19.83
CA GLU A 82 -17.00 -14.82 -19.21
C GLU A 82 -16.84 -14.43 -17.72
N ASP A 83 -16.00 -15.16 -16.99
CA ASP A 83 -15.69 -14.84 -15.58
C ASP A 83 -14.93 -13.52 -15.44
N LYS A 84 -14.04 -13.22 -16.38
CA LYS A 84 -13.30 -11.96 -16.41
C LYS A 84 -14.21 -10.76 -16.71
N VAL A 85 -15.17 -10.93 -17.62
CA VAL A 85 -16.17 -9.90 -17.93
C VAL A 85 -17.10 -9.65 -16.75
N ALA A 86 -17.63 -10.71 -16.13
CA ALA A 86 -18.47 -10.59 -14.93
C ALA A 86 -17.75 -9.90 -13.76
N GLY A 87 -16.46 -10.11 -13.67
CA GLY A 87 -15.63 -9.46 -12.68
C GLY A 87 -15.43 -7.97 -12.97
N LEU A 88 -15.11 -7.55 -14.21
CA LEU A 88 -14.98 -6.14 -14.61
C LEU A 88 -16.28 -5.38 -14.34
N ASP A 89 -17.43 -5.97 -14.66
CA ASP A 89 -18.74 -5.40 -14.39
C ASP A 89 -19.06 -5.27 -12.88
N SER A 90 -18.33 -5.99 -12.00
CA SER A 90 -18.49 -5.87 -10.55
C SER A 90 -17.81 -4.64 -9.93
N GLY A 91 -16.97 -3.94 -10.70
CA GLY A 91 -16.23 -2.75 -10.26
C GLY A 91 -14.82 -3.03 -9.76
N ALA A 92 -14.23 -4.20 -10.07
CA ALA A 92 -12.81 -4.47 -9.84
C ALA A 92 -11.92 -3.72 -10.83
N ASP A 93 -10.70 -3.41 -10.43
CA ASP A 93 -9.76 -2.60 -11.21
C ASP A 93 -8.75 -3.44 -11.98
N ASP A 94 -8.44 -4.66 -11.51
CA ASP A 94 -7.59 -5.64 -12.21
C ASP A 94 -7.84 -7.06 -11.69
N TYR A 95 -7.32 -8.05 -12.41
CA TYR A 95 -7.46 -9.49 -12.12
C TYR A 95 -6.13 -10.20 -12.22
N ILE A 96 -5.97 -11.22 -11.39
CA ILE A 96 -4.88 -12.19 -11.55
C ILE A 96 -5.43 -13.61 -11.33
N THR A 97 -5.04 -14.53 -12.21
CA THR A 97 -5.48 -15.92 -12.12
C THR A 97 -4.55 -16.76 -11.26
N LYS A 98 -5.13 -17.57 -10.38
CA LYS A 98 -4.40 -18.59 -9.62
C LYS A 98 -4.10 -19.82 -10.52
N PRO A 99 -2.86 -20.40 -10.51
CA PRO A 99 -1.68 -19.93 -9.77
C PRO A 99 -1.00 -18.74 -10.45
N PHE A 100 -0.45 -17.83 -9.66
CA PHE A 100 0.24 -16.63 -10.15
C PHE A 100 1.70 -16.56 -9.68
N SER A 101 2.50 -15.83 -10.43
CA SER A 101 3.84 -15.44 -10.01
C SER A 101 3.76 -14.28 -9.01
N PHE A 102 4.48 -14.38 -7.86
CA PHE A 102 4.53 -13.27 -6.90
C PHE A 102 5.11 -11.99 -7.53
N VAL A 103 6.02 -12.12 -8.50
CA VAL A 103 6.59 -10.97 -9.23
C VAL A 103 5.50 -10.26 -10.06
N GLU A 104 4.64 -11.01 -10.76
CA GLU A 104 3.51 -10.43 -11.49
C GLU A 104 2.52 -9.78 -10.54
N PHE A 105 2.16 -10.49 -9.47
CA PHE A 105 1.23 -10.01 -8.46
C PHE A 105 1.69 -8.68 -7.87
N ARG A 106 2.95 -8.61 -7.41
CA ARG A 106 3.55 -7.37 -6.88
C ARG A 106 3.51 -6.23 -7.89
N SER A 107 3.84 -6.50 -9.15
CA SER A 107 3.82 -5.47 -10.20
C SER A 107 2.42 -4.90 -10.44
N ARG A 108 1.36 -5.73 -10.38
CA ARG A 108 -0.04 -5.29 -10.50
C ARG A 108 -0.48 -4.46 -9.30
N VAL A 109 -0.13 -4.89 -8.08
CA VAL A 109 -0.40 -4.13 -6.84
C VAL A 109 0.18 -2.72 -6.94
N HIS A 110 1.47 -2.60 -7.26
CA HIS A 110 2.11 -1.29 -7.41
C HIS A 110 1.49 -0.46 -8.54
N ALA A 111 1.08 -1.08 -9.65
CA ALA A 111 0.44 -0.37 -10.76
C ALA A 111 -0.92 0.21 -10.35
N LEU A 112 -1.71 -0.53 -9.57
CA LEU A 112 -3.01 -0.08 -9.07
C LEU A 112 -2.86 1.06 -8.05
N ILE A 113 -1.96 0.92 -7.07
CA ILE A 113 -1.66 1.97 -6.09
C ILE A 113 -1.20 3.25 -6.80
N ARG A 114 -0.29 3.15 -7.77
CA ARG A 114 0.17 4.29 -8.56
C ARG A 114 -0.97 5.00 -9.30
N ARG A 115 -1.87 4.24 -9.94
CA ARG A 115 -3.03 4.81 -10.66
C ARG A 115 -3.98 5.55 -9.73
N SER A 116 -4.21 5.03 -8.52
CA SER A 116 -5.10 5.68 -7.53
C SER A 116 -4.55 7.03 -7.08
N HIS A 117 -3.23 7.18 -7.02
CA HIS A 117 -2.55 8.44 -6.70
C HIS A 117 -2.31 9.35 -7.93
N GLN A 118 -2.84 8.99 -9.12
CA GLN A 118 -2.65 9.75 -10.38
C GLN A 118 -1.18 9.97 -10.78
N GLU A 119 -0.29 9.09 -10.37
CA GLU A 119 1.15 9.21 -10.64
C GLU A 119 1.50 8.69 -12.04
N ALA A 120 2.12 9.55 -12.85
CA ALA A 120 2.53 9.21 -14.21
C ALA A 120 3.82 8.36 -14.26
N SER A 121 4.68 8.45 -13.22
CA SER A 121 5.97 7.77 -13.16
C SER A 121 6.00 6.65 -12.12
N PRO A 122 6.66 5.52 -12.39
CA PRO A 122 6.93 4.51 -11.38
C PRO A 122 7.92 4.99 -10.30
N SER A 123 8.74 6.01 -10.59
CA SER A 123 9.70 6.58 -9.64
C SER A 123 9.18 7.89 -9.06
N LEU A 124 9.34 8.04 -7.74
CA LEU A 124 9.04 9.26 -7.01
C LEU A 124 10.31 10.12 -6.96
N LEU A 125 10.18 11.37 -7.38
CA LEU A 125 11.34 12.28 -7.53
C LEU A 125 11.15 13.54 -6.65
N LEU A 126 12.21 13.88 -5.92
CA LEU A 126 12.32 15.14 -5.19
C LEU A 126 13.77 15.65 -5.22
N ASP A 127 14.03 16.73 -5.95
CA ASP A 127 15.38 17.26 -6.19
C ASP A 127 16.31 16.15 -6.70
N ASP A 128 17.35 15.78 -5.92
CA ASP A 128 18.32 14.72 -6.21
C ASP A 128 17.95 13.35 -5.60
N LEU A 129 16.78 13.26 -4.94
CA LEU A 129 16.26 12.02 -4.36
C LEU A 129 15.35 11.31 -5.36
N GLU A 130 15.66 10.06 -5.65
CA GLU A 130 14.87 9.14 -6.48
C GLU A 130 14.49 7.91 -5.66
N VAL A 131 13.20 7.57 -5.65
CA VAL A 131 12.66 6.35 -5.03
C VAL A 131 11.93 5.55 -6.08
N ASP A 132 12.36 4.31 -6.30
CA ASP A 132 11.69 3.34 -7.17
C ASP A 132 10.94 2.31 -6.29
N PRO A 133 9.62 2.43 -6.14
CA PRO A 133 8.83 1.52 -5.31
C PRO A 133 8.83 0.07 -5.81
N LEU A 134 8.91 -0.13 -7.14
CA LEU A 134 8.91 -1.48 -7.73
C LEU A 134 10.18 -2.25 -7.42
N LYS A 135 11.32 -1.56 -7.44
CA LYS A 135 12.63 -2.16 -7.18
C LYS A 135 13.06 -2.02 -5.73
N HIS A 136 12.32 -1.27 -4.92
CA HIS A 136 12.68 -0.93 -3.53
C HIS A 136 14.05 -0.23 -3.44
N ILE A 137 14.33 0.64 -4.40
CA ILE A 137 15.62 1.35 -4.52
C ILE A 137 15.43 2.81 -4.17
N VAL A 138 16.31 3.32 -3.32
CA VAL A 138 16.41 4.75 -3.00
C VAL A 138 17.79 5.24 -3.40
N LYS A 139 17.83 6.33 -4.16
CA LYS A 139 19.07 7.01 -4.55
C LYS A 139 19.01 8.49 -4.21
N ARG A 140 20.13 9.05 -3.87
CA ARG A 140 20.31 10.49 -3.78
C ARG A 140 21.55 10.89 -4.60
N GLY A 141 21.33 11.52 -5.76
CA GLY A 141 22.34 11.64 -6.79
C GLY A 141 22.87 10.27 -7.21
N GLU A 142 24.20 10.09 -7.16
CA GLU A 142 24.86 8.82 -7.49
C GLU A 142 24.85 7.79 -6.32
N LYS A 143 24.42 8.19 -5.11
CA LYS A 143 24.52 7.36 -3.92
C LYS A 143 23.24 6.56 -3.70
N THR A 144 23.35 5.23 -3.65
CA THR A 144 22.26 4.35 -3.18
C THR A 144 22.17 4.41 -1.65
N ILE A 145 20.93 4.53 -1.14
CA ILE A 145 20.62 4.60 0.27
C ILE A 145 19.87 3.34 0.69
N ASN A 146 20.43 2.60 1.65
CA ASN A 146 19.79 1.41 2.19
C ASN A 146 18.81 1.78 3.30
N LEU A 147 17.53 1.58 3.05
CA LEU A 147 16.45 1.73 4.02
C LEU A 147 15.93 0.37 4.47
N THR A 148 15.48 0.31 5.70
CA THR A 148 14.64 -0.82 6.16
C THR A 148 13.25 -0.71 5.51
N PRO A 149 12.46 -1.81 5.45
CA PRO A 149 11.12 -1.77 4.87
C PRO A 149 10.22 -0.66 5.45
N LYS A 150 10.23 -0.46 6.76
CA LYS A 150 9.43 0.59 7.43
C LYS A 150 9.94 2.00 7.13
N GLU A 151 11.26 2.20 7.09
CA GLU A 151 11.84 3.50 6.67
C GLU A 151 11.47 3.81 5.21
N PHE A 152 11.49 2.80 4.35
CA PHE A 152 11.08 2.94 2.95
C PHE A 152 9.61 3.34 2.85
N ALA A 153 8.70 2.63 3.55
CA ALA A 153 7.28 2.92 3.54
C ALA A 153 6.96 4.34 4.05
N VAL A 154 7.62 4.80 5.13
CA VAL A 154 7.46 6.18 5.60
C VAL A 154 7.94 7.19 4.56
N LEU A 155 9.09 6.95 3.92
CA LEU A 155 9.61 7.83 2.88
C LEU A 155 8.69 7.88 1.66
N GLU A 156 8.23 6.72 1.20
CA GLU A 156 7.30 6.59 0.08
C GLU A 156 6.00 7.36 0.35
N LEU A 157 5.38 7.15 1.52
CA LEU A 157 4.15 7.86 1.90
C LEU A 157 4.36 9.38 1.88
N LEU A 158 5.45 9.86 2.47
CA LEU A 158 5.75 11.30 2.47
C LEU A 158 5.93 11.84 1.04
N LEU A 159 6.61 11.10 0.16
CA LEU A 159 6.82 11.53 -1.24
C LEU A 159 5.54 11.52 -2.07
N ARG A 160 4.61 10.58 -1.81
CA ARG A 160 3.28 10.56 -2.44
C ARG A 160 2.43 11.77 -2.04
N HIS A 161 2.66 12.30 -0.84
CA HIS A 161 2.07 13.54 -0.32
C HIS A 161 3.04 14.72 -0.36
N LYS A 162 3.87 14.79 -1.42
CA LYS A 162 4.85 15.86 -1.59
C LYS A 162 4.19 17.23 -1.53
N GLY A 163 4.74 18.13 -0.66
CA GLY A 163 4.19 19.47 -0.46
C GLY A 163 3.04 19.54 0.56
N GLU A 164 2.53 18.41 1.01
CA GLU A 164 1.45 18.32 2.00
C GLU A 164 1.97 17.93 3.38
N VAL A 165 1.22 18.24 4.42
CA VAL A 165 1.54 17.81 5.79
C VAL A 165 0.88 16.47 6.07
N VAL A 166 1.70 15.44 6.29
CA VAL A 166 1.24 14.10 6.68
C VAL A 166 1.26 14.01 8.20
N SER A 167 0.11 13.74 8.81
CA SER A 167 -0.01 13.59 10.26
C SER A 167 0.68 12.32 10.77
N ARG A 168 1.04 12.29 12.06
CA ARG A 168 1.57 11.07 12.69
C ARG A 168 0.58 9.92 12.64
N THR A 169 -0.69 10.21 12.85
CA THR A 169 -1.78 9.23 12.76
C THR A 169 -1.85 8.63 11.37
N MET A 170 -1.87 9.46 10.32
CA MET A 170 -1.86 9.00 8.94
C MET A 170 -0.65 8.12 8.61
N ILE A 171 0.55 8.47 9.13
CA ILE A 171 1.75 7.64 8.93
C ILE A 171 1.58 6.28 9.64
N ILE A 172 1.01 6.26 10.86
CA ILE A 172 0.78 5.00 11.58
C ILE A 172 -0.22 4.14 10.82
N GLU A 173 -1.35 4.67 10.43
CA GLU A 173 -2.42 3.95 9.71
C GLU A 173 -1.94 3.34 8.38
N HIS A 174 -1.02 4.02 7.66
CA HIS A 174 -0.54 3.55 6.37
C HIS A 174 0.71 2.64 6.45
N VAL A 175 1.51 2.76 7.51
CA VAL A 175 2.79 2.05 7.61
C VAL A 175 2.75 0.88 8.59
N TRP A 176 1.78 0.84 9.50
CA TRP A 176 1.56 -0.27 10.44
C TRP A 176 0.18 -0.87 10.23
N ASP A 177 0.02 -2.15 10.57
CA ASP A 177 -1.27 -2.85 10.46
C ASP A 177 -2.26 -2.41 11.55
N TYR A 178 -3.53 -2.73 11.34
CA TYR A 178 -4.65 -2.35 12.22
C TYR A 178 -4.43 -2.72 13.69
N ASN A 179 -3.73 -3.83 13.97
CA ASN A 179 -3.48 -4.30 15.32
C ASN A 179 -2.24 -3.67 15.99
N PHE A 180 -1.67 -2.61 15.38
CA PHE A 180 -0.50 -1.97 15.92
C PHE A 180 -0.83 -1.10 17.14
N GLU A 181 -0.47 -1.57 18.33
CA GLU A 181 -0.62 -0.83 19.61
C GLU A 181 0.65 -0.02 19.97
N GLY A 182 1.36 0.49 18.99
CA GLY A 182 2.62 1.22 19.20
C GLY A 182 2.44 2.60 19.81
N MET A 183 3.49 3.08 20.50
CA MET A 183 3.52 4.44 21.07
C MET A 183 3.54 5.50 19.96
N SER A 184 2.92 6.64 20.20
CA SER A 184 2.84 7.79 19.28
C SER A 184 4.20 8.34 18.82
N ASN A 185 5.30 8.02 19.51
CA ASN A 185 6.66 8.44 19.15
C ASN A 185 7.35 7.52 18.15
N VAL A 186 6.75 6.40 17.76
CA VAL A 186 7.36 5.47 16.80
C VAL A 186 7.71 6.16 15.49
N VAL A 187 6.81 7.01 14.97
CA VAL A 187 7.02 7.77 13.74
C VAL A 187 8.25 8.67 13.85
N ASP A 188 8.41 9.35 15.00
CA ASP A 188 9.53 10.26 15.24
C ASP A 188 10.88 9.54 15.15
N VAL A 189 10.95 8.30 15.66
CA VAL A 189 12.14 7.44 15.58
C VAL A 189 12.50 7.14 14.12
N PHE A 190 11.51 6.74 13.31
CA PHE A 190 11.73 6.44 11.89
C PHE A 190 12.11 7.68 11.10
N VAL A 191 11.50 8.84 11.36
CA VAL A 191 11.86 10.09 10.71
C VAL A 191 13.28 10.54 11.09
N VAL A 192 13.71 10.36 12.34
CA VAL A 192 15.10 10.62 12.74
C VAL A 192 16.07 9.69 12.00
N ALA A 193 15.76 8.40 11.90
CA ALA A 193 16.58 7.45 11.16
C ALA A 193 16.66 7.78 9.67
N LEU A 194 15.52 8.12 9.05
CA LEU A 194 15.44 8.56 7.65
C LEU A 194 16.33 9.78 7.40
N ARG A 195 16.17 10.84 8.22
CA ARG A 195 16.98 12.07 8.09
C ARG A 195 18.48 11.77 8.13
N LYS A 196 18.92 10.88 9.03
CA LYS A 196 20.34 10.48 9.11
C LYS A 196 20.82 9.83 7.83
N LYS A 197 19.97 9.12 7.11
CA LYS A 197 20.31 8.40 5.88
C LYS A 197 20.18 9.27 4.65
N ILE A 198 19.04 9.94 4.47
CA ILE A 198 18.77 10.72 3.26
C ILE A 198 19.43 12.10 3.27
N ASP A 199 19.61 12.74 4.42
CA ASP A 199 20.23 14.07 4.55
C ASP A 199 21.74 14.00 4.80
N SER A 200 22.32 12.79 4.84
CA SER A 200 23.77 12.62 5.08
C SER A 200 24.60 13.29 3.98
N GLY A 201 25.38 14.27 4.37
CA GLY A 201 26.24 15.04 3.44
C GLY A 201 25.52 16.17 2.71
N SER A 202 24.24 16.42 2.97
CA SER A 202 23.48 17.52 2.36
C SER A 202 23.18 18.62 3.38
N LYS A 203 23.29 19.89 2.92
CA LYS A 203 22.87 21.05 3.72
C LYS A 203 21.35 21.21 3.77
N LYS A 204 20.64 20.69 2.76
CA LYS A 204 19.16 20.79 2.66
C LYS A 204 18.53 19.58 3.34
N LYS A 205 17.73 19.83 4.38
CA LYS A 205 16.90 18.81 5.02
C LYS A 205 15.62 18.63 4.19
N MET A 206 15.36 17.42 3.74
CA MET A 206 14.19 17.14 2.90
C MET A 206 12.91 16.99 3.71
N ILE A 207 12.98 16.28 4.85
CA ILE A 207 11.81 16.10 5.72
C ILE A 207 11.79 17.22 6.76
N GLN A 208 10.71 17.99 6.78
CA GLN A 208 10.44 19.05 7.73
C GLN A 208 9.52 18.54 8.83
N THR A 209 9.68 19.07 10.07
CA THR A 209 8.74 18.82 11.16
C THR A 209 7.77 19.98 11.23
N ILE A 210 6.48 19.68 11.15
CA ILE A 210 5.42 20.64 11.43
C ILE A 210 4.97 20.38 12.87
N HIS A 211 5.41 21.23 13.77
CA HIS A 211 5.21 21.04 15.20
C HIS A 211 3.73 20.91 15.55
N GLY A 212 3.41 19.90 16.37
CA GLY A 212 2.03 19.60 16.78
C GLY A 212 1.18 18.91 15.73
N VAL A 213 1.64 18.78 14.46
CA VAL A 213 0.85 18.18 13.37
C VAL A 213 1.51 16.91 12.83
N GLY A 214 2.71 17.00 12.25
CA GLY A 214 3.31 15.85 11.56
C GLY A 214 4.59 16.23 10.83
N TYR A 215 4.71 15.66 9.61
CA TYR A 215 5.88 15.82 8.77
C TYR A 215 5.48 16.21 7.34
N LYS A 216 6.37 16.92 6.67
CA LYS A 216 6.23 17.34 5.28
C LYS A 216 7.53 17.06 4.54
N ILE A 217 7.47 16.67 3.28
CA ILE A 217 8.62 16.56 2.37
C ILE A 217 8.42 17.45 1.15
N GLY A 218 9.48 18.15 0.74
CA GLY A 218 9.38 19.12 -0.35
C GLY A 218 8.70 20.44 0.09
N ASP A 219 8.58 21.32 -0.85
CA ASP A 219 7.97 22.65 -0.68
C ASP A 219 6.47 22.64 -0.92
#